data_29f9e0e729c190d08ccd80565a73985f
#
_entry.id   29f9e0e729c190d08ccd80565a73985f
#
_cell.length_a   1.000
_cell.length_b   1.000
_cell.length_c   1.000
_cell.angle_alpha   90.00
_cell.angle_beta   90.00
_cell.angle_gamma   90.00
#
_symmetry.space_group_name_H-M   'P 1'
#
loop_
_entity.id
_entity.type
_entity.pdbx_description
1 polymer ?
#
loop_
_entity_poly.entity_id
_entity_poly.type
_entity_poly.pdbx_seq_one_letter_code
_entity_poly.pdbx_strand_id
1 'polypeptide(L)'
;VLILGAAYKKDIDDMRESPSLKLIEILREKGAEVDYNDPYVPKLPKTRHYNYDMTSVELTKENIEKYDLLLLSTDHSVYDYRFIAENAKAILDTRNGFKRKIARSIEYSELLMI
;
A
#
# COMPACT_ATOMS: atom_id res chain seq x y z
N VAL A 1 8.77 3.72 2.58
CA VAL A 1 7.77 2.67 2.32
C VAL A 1 6.42 3.31 2.07
N LEU A 2 5.78 2.89 1.00
CA LEU A 2 4.39 3.26 0.74
C LEU A 2 3.48 2.06 0.98
N ILE A 3 2.56 2.19 1.92
CA ILE A 3 1.56 1.16 2.18
C ILE A 3 0.38 1.38 1.25
N LEU A 4 0.01 0.36 0.48
CA LEU A 4 -1.15 0.37 -0.39
C LEU A 4 -2.33 -0.27 0.33
N GLY A 5 -3.34 0.53 0.64
CA GLY A 5 -4.52 0.10 1.37
C GLY A 5 -4.36 0.25 2.87
N ALA A 6 -5.24 1.05 3.47
CA ALA A 6 -5.27 1.25 4.92
C ALA A 6 -6.53 0.66 5.55
N ALA A 7 -7.59 0.46 4.78
CA ALA A 7 -8.85 -0.09 5.27
C ALA A 7 -8.69 -1.56 5.69
N TYR A 8 -9.61 -2.03 6.52
CA TYR A 8 -9.62 -3.41 7.03
C TYR A 8 -9.81 -4.44 5.92
N LYS A 9 -10.70 -4.15 4.96
CA LYS A 9 -11.00 -5.03 3.82
C LYS A 9 -10.96 -4.25 2.52
N LYS A 10 -10.80 -4.98 1.41
CA LYS A 10 -10.84 -4.35 0.09
C LYS A 10 -12.19 -3.69 -0.19
N ASP A 11 -12.12 -2.58 -0.92
CA ASP A 11 -13.27 -1.86 -1.47
C ASP A 11 -14.21 -1.25 -0.42
N ILE A 12 -13.70 -1.04 0.80
CA ILE A 12 -14.41 -0.32 1.87
C ILE A 12 -13.47 0.65 2.58
N ASP A 13 -14.04 1.50 3.41
CA ASP A 13 -13.29 2.52 4.18
C ASP A 13 -13.20 2.22 5.68
N ASP A 14 -13.55 1.00 6.11
CA ASP A 14 -13.55 0.63 7.51
C ASP A 14 -12.12 0.48 8.04
N MET A 15 -11.77 1.34 9.01
CA MET A 15 -10.45 1.36 9.62
C MET A 15 -10.38 0.58 10.94
N ARG A 16 -11.49 0.05 11.42
CA ARG A 16 -11.51 -0.72 12.67
C ARG A 16 -10.69 -2.00 12.50
N GLU A 17 -9.81 -2.25 13.47
CA GLU A 17 -8.93 -3.44 13.48
C GLU A 17 -8.05 -3.56 12.21
N SER A 18 -7.78 -2.45 11.54
CA SER A 18 -6.93 -2.47 10.35
C SER A 18 -5.49 -2.86 10.71
N PRO A 19 -4.92 -3.90 10.07
CA PRO A 19 -3.53 -4.26 10.29
C PRO A 19 -2.55 -3.21 9.78
N SER A 20 -2.97 -2.34 8.88
CA SER A 20 -2.12 -1.29 8.33
C SER A 20 -1.65 -0.29 9.38
N LEU A 21 -2.49 0.00 10.37
CA LEU A 21 -2.10 0.92 11.46
C LEU A 21 -0.95 0.33 12.29
N LYS A 22 -0.98 -0.97 12.55
CA LYS A 22 0.10 -1.67 13.25
C LYS A 22 1.36 -1.76 12.39
N LEU A 23 1.21 -1.95 11.10
CA LEU A 23 2.34 -1.94 10.18
C LEU A 23 3.07 -0.60 10.17
N ILE A 24 2.33 0.51 10.18
CA ILE A 24 2.93 1.85 10.27
C ILE A 24 3.77 1.96 11.54
N GLU A 25 3.22 1.54 12.68
CA GLU A 25 3.94 1.57 13.95
C GLU A 25 5.24 0.76 13.89
N ILE A 26 5.16 -0.48 13.43
CA ILE A 26 6.31 -1.38 13.36
C ILE A 26 7.40 -0.82 12.44
N LEU A 27 7.00 -0.34 11.26
CA LEU A 27 7.95 0.18 10.28
C LEU A 27 8.64 1.45 10.80
N ARG A 28 7.89 2.34 11.45
CA ARG A 28 8.48 3.55 12.04
C ARG A 28 9.45 3.23 13.17
N GLU A 29 9.13 2.24 14.01
CA GLU A 29 10.03 1.79 15.07
C GLU A 29 11.36 1.27 14.51
N LYS A 30 11.34 0.71 13.30
CA LYS A 30 12.53 0.22 12.61
C LYS A 30 13.26 1.30 11.80
N GLY A 31 12.81 2.53 11.89
CA GLY A 31 13.47 3.66 11.24
C GLY A 31 13.00 3.98 9.83
N ALA A 32 11.95 3.36 9.34
CA ALA A 32 11.42 3.64 8.01
C ALA A 32 10.57 4.91 7.99
N GLU A 33 10.65 5.65 6.89
CA GLU A 33 9.68 6.70 6.58
C GLU A 33 8.50 6.03 5.89
N VAL A 34 7.30 6.24 6.41
CA VAL A 34 6.11 5.53 5.96
C VAL A 34 5.02 6.50 5.53
N ASP A 35 4.54 6.31 4.32
CA ASP A 35 3.33 6.95 3.80
C ASP A 35 2.32 5.86 3.43
N TYR A 36 1.08 6.26 3.14
CA TYR A 36 0.08 5.32 2.67
C TYR A 36 -0.72 5.92 1.51
N ASN A 37 -1.31 5.04 0.73
CA ASN A 37 -2.38 5.37 -0.20
C ASN A 37 -3.59 4.50 0.12
N ASP A 38 -4.76 5.10 0.15
CA ASP A 38 -6.02 4.37 0.13
C ASP A 38 -7.09 5.25 -0.52
N PRO A 39 -7.65 4.84 -1.67
CA PRO A 39 -8.65 5.64 -2.39
C PRO A 39 -9.95 5.83 -1.61
N TYR A 40 -10.20 4.98 -0.60
CA TYR A 40 -11.40 5.07 0.25
C TYR A 40 -11.14 5.79 1.57
N VAL A 41 -9.87 6.04 1.92
CA VAL A 41 -9.49 6.65 3.20
C VAL A 41 -8.53 7.82 2.92
N PRO A 42 -9.07 8.99 2.55
CA PRO A 42 -8.22 10.13 2.19
C PRO A 42 -7.38 10.66 3.34
N LYS A 43 -7.83 10.47 4.57
CA LYS A 43 -7.09 10.83 5.78
C LYS A 43 -7.29 9.75 6.83
N LEU A 44 -6.21 9.37 7.53
CA LEU A 44 -6.32 8.39 8.61
C LEU A 44 -7.11 8.99 9.77
N PRO A 45 -8.18 8.30 10.23
CA PRO A 45 -8.92 8.76 11.40
C PRO A 45 -8.12 8.53 12.67
N LYS A 46 -8.39 9.34 13.68
CA LYS A 46 -7.92 9.06 15.03
C LYS A 46 -8.66 7.84 15.56
N THR A 47 -7.91 6.84 16.00
CA THR A 47 -8.48 5.64 16.62
C THR A 47 -8.13 5.59 18.10
N ARG A 48 -8.64 4.58 18.80
CA ARG A 48 -8.38 4.41 20.23
C ARG A 48 -6.89 4.32 20.56
N HIS A 49 -6.11 3.65 19.70
CA HIS A 49 -4.70 3.37 19.95
C HIS A 49 -3.74 4.14 19.07
N TYR A 50 -4.24 4.76 17.98
CA TYR A 50 -3.39 5.42 16.99
C TYR A 50 -3.93 6.80 16.64
N ASN A 51 -3.02 7.75 16.51
CA ASN A 51 -3.34 9.11 16.09
C ASN A 51 -2.27 9.59 15.10
N TYR A 52 -2.30 9.03 13.89
CA TYR A 52 -1.39 9.43 12.83
C TYR A 52 -1.97 10.62 12.06
N ASP A 53 -1.16 11.66 11.87
CA ASP A 53 -1.53 12.78 11.02
C ASP A 53 -1.03 12.51 9.61
N MET A 54 -1.75 11.64 8.90
CA MET A 54 -1.38 11.18 7.57
C MET A 54 -2.54 11.29 6.60
N THR A 55 -2.22 11.74 5.37
CA THR A 55 -3.16 11.76 4.26
C THR A 55 -2.71 10.81 3.17
N SER A 56 -3.68 10.30 2.41
CA SER A 56 -3.41 9.38 1.32
C SER A 56 -2.57 10.04 0.22
N VAL A 57 -1.50 9.38 -0.18
CA VAL A 57 -0.63 9.83 -1.27
C VAL A 57 -1.28 9.45 -2.60
N GLU A 58 -1.26 10.35 -3.56
CA GLU A 58 -1.76 10.06 -4.90
C GLU A 58 -0.80 9.11 -5.63
N LEU A 59 -1.35 8.12 -6.34
CA LEU A 59 -0.56 7.14 -7.08
C LEU A 59 -0.21 7.64 -8.48
N THR A 60 0.71 8.60 -8.55
CA THR A 60 1.32 9.02 -9.80
C THR A 60 2.61 8.24 -10.04
N LYS A 61 3.09 8.26 -11.27
CA LYS A 61 4.37 7.65 -11.61
C LYS A 61 5.49 8.18 -10.71
N GLU A 62 5.57 9.50 -10.55
CA GLU A 62 6.60 10.16 -9.75
C GLU A 62 6.52 9.73 -8.28
N ASN A 63 5.32 9.67 -7.73
CA ASN A 63 5.13 9.26 -6.34
C ASN A 63 5.50 7.79 -6.12
N ILE A 64 5.10 6.92 -7.03
CA ILE A 64 5.42 5.49 -6.92
C ILE A 64 6.93 5.26 -6.98
N GLU A 65 7.60 5.91 -7.91
CA GLU A 65 9.05 5.73 -8.14
C GLU A 65 9.93 6.18 -6.98
N LYS A 66 9.47 7.10 -6.15
CA LYS A 66 10.31 7.63 -5.07
C LYS A 66 10.40 6.72 -3.84
N TYR A 67 9.52 5.73 -3.72
CA TYR A 67 9.54 4.82 -2.57
C TYR A 67 10.44 3.62 -2.84
N ASP A 68 11.19 3.21 -1.83
CA ASP A 68 12.04 2.04 -1.91
C ASP A 68 11.23 0.74 -1.93
N LEU A 69 10.07 0.74 -1.26
CA LEU A 69 9.20 -0.43 -1.16
C LEU A 69 7.75 -0.01 -1.13
N LEU A 70 6.93 -0.68 -1.94
CA LEU A 70 5.47 -0.63 -1.83
C LEU A 70 5.00 -1.90 -1.12
N LEU A 71 4.14 -1.74 -0.11
CA LEU A 71 3.60 -2.86 0.66
C LEU A 71 2.10 -2.93 0.46
N LEU A 72 1.62 -3.97 -0.23
CA LEU A 72 0.19 -4.17 -0.42
C LEU A 72 -0.41 -4.77 0.83
N SER A 73 -1.18 -3.97 1.56
CA SER A 73 -1.86 -4.39 2.79
C SER A 73 -3.33 -4.68 2.56
N THR A 74 -3.99 -3.92 1.71
CA THR A 74 -5.39 -4.13 1.33
C THR A 74 -5.51 -4.06 -0.19
N ASP A 75 -6.02 -5.13 -0.78
CA ASP A 75 -6.03 -5.30 -2.23
C ASP A 75 -7.29 -4.72 -2.88
N HIS A 76 -7.48 -3.41 -2.75
CA HIS A 76 -8.61 -2.73 -3.38
C HIS A 76 -8.72 -3.03 -4.88
N SER A 77 -9.93 -3.25 -5.34
CA SER A 77 -10.19 -3.59 -6.76
C SER A 77 -9.91 -2.43 -7.70
N VAL A 78 -9.99 -1.19 -7.20
CA VAL A 78 -9.75 0.01 -8.02
C VAL A 78 -8.28 0.27 -8.34
N TYR A 79 -7.34 -0.41 -7.67
CA TYR A 79 -5.93 -0.23 -7.96
C TYR A 79 -5.58 -0.70 -9.37
N ASP A 80 -4.82 0.12 -10.07
CA ASP A 80 -4.22 -0.27 -11.34
C ASP A 80 -2.91 -1.01 -11.06
N TYR A 81 -3.01 -2.30 -10.84
CA TYR A 81 -1.90 -3.14 -10.41
C TYR A 81 -0.76 -3.17 -11.43
N ARG A 82 -1.09 -3.16 -12.72
CA ARG A 82 -0.08 -3.13 -13.78
C ARG A 82 0.72 -1.84 -13.75
N PHE A 83 0.03 -0.70 -13.66
CA PHE A 83 0.68 0.60 -13.59
C PHE A 83 1.60 0.71 -12.37
N ILE A 84 1.12 0.24 -11.22
CA ILE A 84 1.91 0.23 -9.97
C ILE A 84 3.16 -0.66 -10.14
N ALA A 85 2.98 -1.86 -10.67
CA ALA A 85 4.09 -2.80 -10.87
C ALA A 85 5.14 -2.27 -11.86
N GLU A 86 4.70 -1.58 -12.91
CA GLU A 86 5.61 -1.01 -13.90
C GLU A 86 6.51 0.10 -13.34
N ASN A 87 6.07 0.77 -12.28
CA ASN A 87 6.77 1.94 -11.75
C ASN A 87 7.40 1.72 -10.37
N ALA A 88 7.06 0.66 -9.66
CA ALA A 88 7.60 0.36 -8.34
C ALA A 88 9.01 -0.22 -8.42
N LYS A 89 9.86 0.13 -7.43
CA LYS A 89 11.19 -0.47 -7.31
C LYS A 89 11.13 -1.87 -6.71
N ALA A 90 10.26 -2.06 -5.72
CA ALA A 90 10.04 -3.35 -5.06
C ALA A 90 8.63 -3.38 -4.48
N ILE A 91 8.03 -4.56 -4.43
CA ILE A 91 6.69 -4.75 -3.88
C ILE A 91 6.71 -5.93 -2.91
N LEU A 92 6.16 -5.71 -1.71
CA LEU A 92 5.78 -6.77 -0.77
C LEU A 92 4.28 -6.96 -0.88
N ASP A 93 3.86 -8.10 -1.42
CA ASP A 93 2.45 -8.40 -1.69
C ASP A 93 1.90 -9.38 -0.66
N THR A 94 1.25 -8.85 0.38
CA THR A 94 0.70 -9.69 1.46
C THR A 94 -0.67 -10.28 1.11
N ARG A 95 -1.26 -9.88 -0.02
CA ARG A 95 -2.61 -10.32 -0.45
C ARG A 95 -2.60 -11.13 -1.73
N ASN A 96 -1.44 -11.31 -2.34
CA ASN A 96 -1.33 -11.94 -3.65
C ASN A 96 -2.10 -11.19 -4.74
N GLY A 97 -2.32 -9.88 -4.53
CA GLY A 97 -3.15 -9.06 -5.41
C GLY A 97 -2.49 -8.81 -6.77
N PHE A 98 -1.22 -8.50 -6.76
CA PHE A 98 -0.47 -8.28 -8.01
C PHE A 98 -0.41 -9.55 -8.85
N LYS A 99 -0.09 -10.66 -8.24
CA LYS A 99 0.00 -11.94 -8.95
C LYS A 99 -1.32 -12.31 -9.61
N ARG A 100 -2.45 -12.14 -8.90
CA ARG A 100 -3.77 -12.45 -9.45
C ARG A 100 -4.15 -11.54 -10.62
N LYS A 101 -3.75 -10.26 -10.56
CA LYS A 101 -4.16 -9.25 -11.55
C LYS A 101 -3.27 -9.18 -12.77
N ILE A 102 -1.99 -9.53 -12.64
CA ILE A 102 -1.00 -9.41 -13.73
C ILE A 102 -0.16 -10.68 -13.94
N ALA A 103 -0.66 -11.82 -13.51
CA ALA A 103 0.10 -13.08 -13.48
C ALA A 103 0.70 -13.49 -14.83
N ARG A 104 0.13 -13.04 -15.94
CA ARG A 104 0.59 -13.38 -17.28
C ARG A 104 1.43 -12.28 -17.94
N SER A 105 1.72 -11.21 -17.22
CA SER A 105 2.56 -10.14 -17.74
C SER A 105 4.02 -10.55 -17.67
N ILE A 106 4.74 -10.43 -18.76
CA ILE A 106 6.17 -10.77 -18.80
C ILE A 106 7.00 -9.78 -17.97
N GLU A 107 6.58 -8.52 -17.91
CA GLU A 107 7.27 -7.49 -17.13
C GLU A 107 7.23 -7.77 -15.63
N TYR A 108 6.26 -8.54 -15.20
CA TYR A 108 6.10 -8.91 -13.78
C TYR A 108 7.35 -9.64 -13.24
N SER A 109 7.98 -10.51 -14.07
CA SER A 109 9.12 -11.27 -13.63
C SER A 109 10.39 -10.44 -13.41
N GLU A 110 10.42 -9.22 -13.97
CA GLU A 110 11.55 -8.31 -13.82
C GLU A 110 11.47 -7.46 -12.56
N LEU A 111 10.30 -7.42 -11.92
CA LEU A 111 10.04 -6.66 -10.71
C LEU A 111 10.49 -7.44 -9.48
N LEU A 112 11.14 -6.75 -8.54
CA LEU A 112 11.45 -7.36 -7.25
C LEU A 112 10.17 -7.53 -6.44
N MET A 113 9.71 -8.77 -6.31
CA MET A 113 8.54 -9.15 -5.52
C MET A 113 8.95 -9.95 -4.30
N ILE A 114 8.36 -9.61 -3.19
CA ILE A 114 8.62 -10.27 -1.92
C ILE A 114 7.33 -10.91 -1.41
#